data_a3ba005efd7b5046372a353b90cb149c
#
_entry.id   a3ba005efd7b5046372a353b90cb149c
#
_cell.length_a   1.000
_cell.length_b   1.000
_cell.length_c   1.000
_cell.angle_alpha   90.00
_cell.angle_beta   90.00
_cell.angle_gamma   90.00
#
_symmetry.space_group_name_H-M   'P 1'
#
loop_
_entity.id
_entity.type
_entity.pdbx_description
1 polymer ?
#
loop_
_entity_poly.entity_id
_entity_poly.type
_entity_poly.pdbx_seq_one_letter_code
_entity_poly.pdbx_strand_id
1 'polypeptide(L)'
;MDQPKAQTQEQHKATPLLANCVIFLVALNLRPAIVAVGPLLSSIGTTFGWGESMQGLLGSLPLLAFALFSMIVGALTAKLDSNKVLLWALIALAGGCIVRSLSDESLVWLGTLVIGASIAVGNVLAPAIVKRDFIDNVSFATGAYSACVTAGSAIAGLTASAAADALGGWQPALAFWAIPALLAAFLWLLRTKLARNIKSTQADEKSSVAETHLEQQLESAEGPRPIRENAQTKSPLRALLKRPSTWLVTLFMGLQSAAFYTFCNWLPGIAGAAGFSSGEAGVHLFIFQALGIVSGLLIPRFMYLRGNQVCAGILASAPLLVAALGWLLSPRLSLLWSIFGGMGQGASLVVALTLISLRGRTHAETVALSGFAQSLGYLLAACGPFVFGSLTESTQGFEAPLVFMAILATAQCALSLFAGRIPKDQ
;
A
#
# COMPACT_ATOMS: atom_id res chain seq x y z
N MET A 1 -3.41 -42.01 21.43
CA MET A 1 -2.17 -41.21 21.28
C MET A 1 -2.51 -39.94 20.49
N ASP A 2 -3.31 -39.05 21.10
CA ASP A 2 -3.81 -37.82 20.51
C ASP A 2 -3.84 -36.73 21.56
N GLN A 3 -2.70 -36.02 21.72
CA GLN A 3 -2.69 -34.70 22.37
C GLN A 3 -1.31 -34.03 22.25
N PRO A 4 -1.02 -33.29 21.17
CA PRO A 4 -0.36 -32.00 21.36
C PRO A 4 -0.89 -30.85 20.46
N LYS A 5 -1.97 -31.06 19.69
CA LYS A 5 -2.50 -29.98 18.81
C LYS A 5 -3.42 -28.98 19.52
N ALA A 6 -4.01 -29.33 20.65
CA ALA A 6 -4.95 -28.46 21.35
C ALA A 6 -4.29 -27.31 22.11
N GLN A 7 -3.11 -27.51 22.67
CA GLN A 7 -2.44 -26.49 23.49
C GLN A 7 -1.86 -25.30 22.71
N THR A 8 -1.54 -25.47 21.41
CA THR A 8 -1.03 -24.38 20.57
C THR A 8 -2.14 -23.46 20.05
N GLN A 9 -3.39 -23.95 19.98
CA GLN A 9 -4.54 -23.16 19.54
C GLN A 9 -5.12 -22.25 20.63
N GLU A 10 -5.01 -22.62 21.91
CA GLU A 10 -5.54 -21.78 22.99
C GLU A 10 -4.72 -20.54 23.28
N GLN A 11 -3.42 -20.53 22.98
CA GLN A 11 -2.54 -19.37 23.24
C GLN A 11 -2.79 -18.15 22.36
N HIS A 12 -3.56 -18.28 21.26
CA HIS A 12 -3.81 -17.17 20.31
C HIS A 12 -5.14 -16.44 20.53
N LYS A 13 -6.02 -16.91 21.41
CA LYS A 13 -7.31 -16.25 21.72
C LYS A 13 -7.22 -15.08 22.72
N ALA A 14 -6.03 -14.54 22.96
CA ALA A 14 -5.80 -13.59 24.04
C ALA A 14 -6.34 -12.16 23.80
N THR A 15 -6.69 -11.78 22.57
CA THR A 15 -7.27 -10.45 22.29
C THR A 15 -8.69 -10.59 21.74
N PRO A 16 -9.65 -9.79 22.24
CA PRO A 16 -11.02 -9.79 21.70
C PRO A 16 -10.97 -9.48 20.19
N LEU A 17 -11.81 -10.15 19.41
CA LEU A 17 -11.89 -9.96 17.93
C LEU A 17 -12.04 -8.49 17.56
N LEU A 18 -12.84 -7.72 18.33
CA LEU A 18 -12.99 -6.27 18.16
C LEU A 18 -11.68 -5.50 18.28
N ALA A 19 -10.79 -5.91 19.20
CA ALA A 19 -9.49 -5.27 19.36
C ALA A 19 -8.57 -5.56 18.16
N ASN A 20 -8.70 -6.73 17.52
CA ASN A 20 -7.95 -7.04 16.30
C ASN A 20 -8.46 -6.24 15.09
N CYS A 21 -9.75 -5.88 15.06
CA CYS A 21 -10.32 -5.07 13.98
C CYS A 21 -9.75 -3.63 13.89
N VAL A 22 -9.07 -3.14 14.93
CA VAL A 22 -8.40 -1.82 14.89
C VAL A 22 -7.39 -1.72 13.75
N ILE A 23 -6.81 -2.82 13.27
CA ILE A 23 -5.90 -2.82 12.13
C ILE A 23 -6.58 -2.32 10.83
N PHE A 24 -7.89 -2.51 10.68
CA PHE A 24 -8.63 -2.00 9.53
C PHE A 24 -8.79 -0.48 9.56
N LEU A 25 -8.89 0.11 10.77
CA LEU A 25 -8.85 1.58 10.94
C LEU A 25 -7.44 2.13 10.63
N VAL A 26 -6.39 1.41 10.99
CA VAL A 26 -5.03 1.74 10.55
C VAL A 26 -4.95 1.71 9.02
N ALA A 27 -5.47 0.66 8.39
CA ALA A 27 -5.50 0.50 6.94
C ALA A 27 -6.18 1.68 6.23
N LEU A 28 -7.32 2.14 6.74
CA LEU A 28 -8.04 3.32 6.24
C LEU A 28 -7.18 4.59 6.22
N ASN A 29 -6.15 4.68 7.08
CA ASN A 29 -5.28 5.85 7.18
C ASN A 29 -4.02 5.79 6.30
N LEU A 30 -3.70 4.64 5.68
CA LEU A 30 -2.44 4.46 4.97
C LEU A 30 -2.36 5.16 3.60
N ARG A 31 -3.45 5.72 3.07
CA ARG A 31 -3.42 6.40 1.76
C ARG A 31 -4.06 7.77 1.71
N PRO A 32 -5.03 8.13 2.56
CA PRO A 32 -5.74 9.42 2.47
C PRO A 32 -4.81 10.62 2.38
N ALA A 33 -3.80 10.67 3.25
CA ALA A 33 -2.85 11.78 3.30
C ALA A 33 -2.05 11.99 2.00
N ILE A 34 -1.93 10.96 1.15
CA ILE A 34 -1.29 11.06 -0.17
C ILE A 34 -2.32 11.45 -1.23
N VAL A 35 -3.46 10.74 -1.27
CA VAL A 35 -4.45 10.90 -2.33
C VAL A 35 -5.20 12.23 -2.25
N ALA A 36 -5.40 12.77 -1.04
CA ALA A 36 -5.99 14.10 -0.84
C ALA A 36 -5.18 15.24 -1.48
N VAL A 37 -3.91 15.03 -1.79
CA VAL A 37 -3.07 16.05 -2.46
C VAL A 37 -3.50 16.27 -3.91
N GLY A 38 -3.87 15.22 -4.64
CA GLY A 38 -4.21 15.30 -6.06
C GLY A 38 -5.25 16.40 -6.38
N PRO A 39 -6.45 16.38 -5.76
CA PRO A 39 -7.46 17.42 -5.96
C PRO A 39 -7.03 18.84 -5.56
N LEU A 40 -6.02 18.98 -4.69
CA LEU A 40 -5.54 20.25 -4.15
C LEU A 40 -4.20 20.70 -4.76
N LEU A 41 -3.65 19.92 -5.70
CA LEU A 41 -2.31 20.10 -6.22
C LEU A 41 -2.14 21.47 -6.89
N SER A 42 -3.11 21.89 -7.68
CA SER A 42 -3.11 23.22 -8.33
C SER A 42 -3.18 24.35 -7.29
N SER A 43 -3.97 24.21 -6.23
CA SER A 43 -4.08 25.23 -5.17
C SER A 43 -2.75 25.35 -4.40
N ILE A 44 -2.07 24.24 -4.14
CA ILE A 44 -0.73 24.22 -3.54
C ILE A 44 0.27 24.92 -4.47
N GLY A 45 0.26 24.54 -5.76
CA GLY A 45 1.12 25.13 -6.78
C GLY A 45 0.94 26.65 -6.88
N THR A 46 -0.30 27.13 -6.90
CA THR A 46 -0.61 28.57 -6.93
C THR A 46 -0.09 29.29 -5.69
N THR A 47 -0.18 28.68 -4.50
CA THR A 47 0.29 29.29 -3.25
C THR A 47 1.79 29.56 -3.26
N PHE A 48 2.59 28.64 -3.83
CA PHE A 48 4.05 28.72 -3.83
C PHE A 48 4.65 29.17 -5.18
N GLY A 49 3.81 29.41 -6.19
CA GLY A 49 4.29 29.72 -7.55
C GLY A 49 4.95 28.52 -8.26
N TRP A 50 4.55 27.31 -7.92
CA TRP A 50 5.13 26.08 -8.50
C TRP A 50 4.51 25.76 -9.85
N GLY A 51 5.37 25.48 -10.84
CA GLY A 51 4.96 24.83 -12.07
C GLY A 51 4.54 23.37 -11.84
N GLU A 52 3.99 22.74 -12.87
CA GLU A 52 3.47 21.37 -12.81
C GLU A 52 4.58 20.34 -12.52
N SER A 53 5.83 20.62 -12.88
CA SER A 53 6.98 19.77 -12.55
C SER A 53 7.18 19.65 -11.05
N MET A 54 7.13 20.76 -10.32
CA MET A 54 7.27 20.77 -8.86
C MET A 54 6.06 20.10 -8.18
N GLN A 55 4.87 20.32 -8.70
CA GLN A 55 3.65 19.66 -8.25
C GLN A 55 3.77 18.12 -8.46
N GLY A 56 4.27 17.68 -9.61
CA GLY A 56 4.55 16.27 -9.90
C GLY A 56 5.61 15.68 -8.97
N LEU A 57 6.65 16.45 -8.63
CA LEU A 57 7.68 16.05 -7.68
C LEU A 57 7.10 15.85 -6.26
N LEU A 58 6.19 16.73 -5.83
CA LEU A 58 5.47 16.58 -4.56
C LEU A 58 4.70 15.26 -4.52
N GLY A 59 4.02 14.91 -5.61
CA GLY A 59 3.31 13.62 -5.74
C GLY A 59 4.23 12.41 -5.79
N SER A 60 5.47 12.58 -6.24
CA SER A 60 6.50 11.53 -6.32
C SER A 60 7.20 11.26 -4.99
N LEU A 61 7.29 12.25 -4.11
CA LEU A 61 8.05 12.18 -2.86
C LEU A 61 7.62 11.03 -1.92
N PRO A 62 6.33 10.73 -1.72
CA PRO A 62 5.92 9.58 -0.93
C PRO A 62 6.41 8.25 -1.49
N LEU A 63 6.53 8.13 -2.81
CA LEU A 63 7.00 6.90 -3.46
C LEU A 63 8.50 6.70 -3.27
N LEU A 64 9.28 7.80 -3.32
CA LEU A 64 10.69 7.78 -2.96
C LEU A 64 10.88 7.37 -1.49
N ALA A 65 10.03 7.90 -0.61
CA ALA A 65 10.01 7.48 0.79
C ALA A 65 9.68 5.98 0.92
N PHE A 66 8.70 5.45 0.17
CA PHE A 66 8.40 4.02 0.17
C PHE A 66 9.61 3.19 -0.27
N ALA A 67 10.28 3.58 -1.35
CA ALA A 67 11.46 2.87 -1.85
C ALA A 67 12.58 2.79 -0.81
N LEU A 68 12.83 3.91 -0.09
CA LEU A 68 13.90 4.00 0.88
C LEU A 68 13.55 3.35 2.22
N PHE A 69 12.40 3.71 2.78
CA PHE A 69 12.05 3.31 4.15
C PHE A 69 11.55 1.87 4.25
N SER A 70 10.95 1.29 3.19
CA SER A 70 10.49 -0.11 3.24
C SER A 70 11.62 -1.11 3.54
N MET A 71 12.86 -0.82 3.09
CA MET A 71 14.03 -1.66 3.41
C MET A 71 14.46 -1.53 4.87
N ILE A 72 14.27 -0.35 5.47
CA ILE A 72 14.70 -0.06 6.85
C ILE A 72 13.76 -0.71 7.86
N VAL A 73 12.47 -0.84 7.52
CA VAL A 73 11.45 -1.39 8.44
C VAL A 73 11.81 -2.79 8.92
N GLY A 74 12.31 -3.66 8.02
CA GLY A 74 12.74 -5.01 8.40
C GLY A 74 13.85 -5.02 9.45
N ALA A 75 14.84 -4.15 9.31
CA ALA A 75 15.92 -4.00 10.29
C ALA A 75 15.43 -3.38 11.61
N LEU A 76 14.47 -2.46 11.54
CA LEU A 76 13.88 -1.80 12.70
C LEU A 76 13.07 -2.79 13.54
N THR A 77 12.25 -3.61 12.90
CA THR A 77 11.39 -4.60 13.57
C THR A 77 12.14 -5.84 14.08
N ALA A 78 13.36 -6.06 13.60
CA ALA A 78 14.24 -7.07 14.19
C ALA A 78 14.68 -6.70 15.62
N LYS A 79 14.64 -5.41 15.99
CA LYS A 79 15.08 -4.89 17.29
C LYS A 79 13.92 -4.36 18.15
N LEU A 80 12.84 -3.93 17.54
CA LEU A 80 11.71 -3.26 18.21
C LEU A 80 10.41 -4.04 17.98
N ASP A 81 9.52 -3.96 18.97
CA ASP A 81 8.17 -4.52 18.87
C ASP A 81 7.38 -3.86 17.73
N SER A 82 6.86 -4.66 16.81
CA SER A 82 6.11 -4.20 15.62
C SER A 82 4.89 -3.33 15.98
N ASN A 83 4.23 -3.59 17.12
CA ASN A 83 3.09 -2.78 17.56
C ASN A 83 3.53 -1.38 17.99
N LYS A 84 4.71 -1.26 18.63
CA LYS A 84 5.26 0.05 19.01
C LYS A 84 5.72 0.83 17.78
N VAL A 85 6.38 0.15 16.83
CA VAL A 85 6.84 0.78 15.59
C VAL A 85 5.65 1.30 14.79
N LEU A 86 4.55 0.53 14.69
CA LEU A 86 3.34 0.98 14.01
C LEU A 86 2.66 2.15 14.73
N LEU A 87 2.63 2.14 16.08
CA LEU A 87 2.11 3.27 16.85
C LEU A 87 2.87 4.57 16.57
N TRP A 88 4.21 4.52 16.60
CA TRP A 88 5.03 5.69 16.29
C TRP A 88 4.87 6.14 14.84
N ALA A 89 4.69 5.21 13.91
CA ALA A 89 4.39 5.55 12.51
C ALA A 89 3.05 6.30 12.37
N LEU A 90 2.00 5.91 13.11
CA LEU A 90 0.72 6.61 13.09
C LEU A 90 0.80 8.02 13.70
N ILE A 91 1.57 8.17 14.78
CA ILE A 91 1.81 9.49 15.39
C ILE A 91 2.63 10.37 14.43
N ALA A 92 3.67 9.81 13.81
CA ALA A 92 4.47 10.52 12.81
C ALA A 92 3.64 10.88 11.56
N LEU A 93 2.71 10.01 11.13
CA LEU A 93 1.76 10.30 10.05
C LEU A 93 0.91 11.53 10.38
N ALA A 94 0.33 11.58 11.57
CA ALA A 94 -0.45 12.72 12.02
C ALA A 94 0.40 14.00 12.12
N GLY A 95 1.59 13.91 12.70
CA GLY A 95 2.55 15.02 12.74
C GLY A 95 2.94 15.50 11.35
N GLY A 96 3.19 14.59 10.41
CA GLY A 96 3.48 14.91 9.01
C GLY A 96 2.32 15.64 8.33
N CYS A 97 1.06 15.24 8.59
CA CYS A 97 -0.11 15.94 8.06
C CYS A 97 -0.19 17.39 8.58
N ILE A 98 0.11 17.62 9.86
CA ILE A 98 0.12 18.96 10.46
C ILE A 98 1.29 19.78 9.88
N VAL A 99 2.51 19.23 9.87
CA VAL A 99 3.72 19.93 9.38
C VAL A 99 3.55 20.32 7.91
N ARG A 100 3.04 19.42 7.06
CA ARG A 100 2.79 19.70 5.64
C ARG A 100 1.79 20.84 5.42
N SER A 101 0.89 21.05 6.35
CA SER A 101 -0.19 22.04 6.26
C SER A 101 0.21 23.42 6.79
N LEU A 102 1.45 23.59 7.22
CA LEU A 102 1.99 24.90 7.57
C LEU A 102 2.33 25.68 6.28
N SER A 103 2.27 27.01 6.36
CA SER A 103 2.41 27.89 5.19
C SER A 103 3.86 28.10 4.72
N ASP A 104 4.77 27.20 5.03
CA ASP A 104 6.18 27.22 4.64
C ASP A 104 6.48 26.11 3.62
N GLU A 105 7.12 26.46 2.53
CA GLU A 105 7.44 25.54 1.44
C GLU A 105 8.28 24.34 1.93
N SER A 106 9.30 24.59 2.75
CA SER A 106 10.19 23.55 3.28
C SER A 106 9.41 22.56 4.14
N LEU A 107 8.42 23.04 4.88
CA LEU A 107 7.57 22.22 5.74
C LEU A 107 6.59 21.36 4.93
N VAL A 108 6.14 21.83 3.76
CA VAL A 108 5.35 21.00 2.82
C VAL A 108 6.16 19.77 2.37
N TRP A 109 7.42 19.98 1.97
CA TRP A 109 8.31 18.90 1.57
C TRP A 109 8.63 17.96 2.73
N LEU A 110 9.01 18.51 3.89
CA LEU A 110 9.34 17.73 5.09
C LEU A 110 8.13 16.90 5.57
N GLY A 111 6.97 17.53 5.68
CA GLY A 111 5.73 16.86 6.10
C GLY A 111 5.34 15.73 5.15
N THR A 112 5.47 15.95 3.83
CA THR A 112 5.19 14.93 2.82
C THR A 112 6.18 13.76 2.90
N LEU A 113 7.46 14.03 3.17
CA LEU A 113 8.46 12.99 3.39
C LEU A 113 8.14 12.15 4.65
N VAL A 114 7.79 12.82 5.76
CA VAL A 114 7.40 12.15 7.01
C VAL A 114 6.14 11.29 6.79
N ILE A 115 5.14 11.80 6.07
CA ILE A 115 3.93 11.04 5.70
C ILE A 115 4.34 9.79 4.91
N GLY A 116 5.17 9.94 3.86
CA GLY A 116 5.63 8.84 3.04
C GLY A 116 6.37 7.77 3.85
N ALA A 117 7.32 8.17 4.71
CA ALA A 117 8.05 7.28 5.60
C ALA A 117 7.12 6.52 6.56
N SER A 118 6.16 7.22 7.16
CA SER A 118 5.17 6.63 8.09
C SER A 118 4.29 5.59 7.40
N ILE A 119 3.82 5.90 6.20
CA ILE A 119 3.00 4.98 5.39
C ILE A 119 3.83 3.78 4.91
N ALA A 120 5.13 3.97 4.58
CA ALA A 120 6.02 2.86 4.25
C ALA A 120 6.09 1.84 5.39
N VAL A 121 6.21 2.31 6.64
CA VAL A 121 6.16 1.46 7.84
C VAL A 121 4.82 0.73 7.94
N GLY A 122 3.71 1.44 7.76
CA GLY A 122 2.37 0.87 7.78
C GLY A 122 2.16 -0.21 6.71
N ASN A 123 2.58 0.05 5.48
CA ASN A 123 2.47 -0.88 4.36
C ASN A 123 3.26 -2.19 4.56
N VAL A 124 4.37 -2.15 5.29
CA VAL A 124 5.17 -3.34 5.61
C VAL A 124 4.59 -4.09 6.82
N LEU A 125 4.21 -3.37 7.88
CA LEU A 125 3.81 -3.99 9.15
C LEU A 125 2.37 -4.44 9.18
N ALA A 126 1.44 -3.67 8.61
CA ALA A 126 0.02 -3.99 8.73
C ALA A 126 -0.36 -5.34 8.11
N PRO A 127 0.11 -5.74 6.91
CA PRO A 127 -0.15 -7.08 6.38
C PRO A 127 0.44 -8.19 7.26
N ALA A 128 1.61 -7.98 7.86
CA ALA A 128 2.23 -8.95 8.77
C ALA A 128 1.42 -9.12 10.05
N ILE A 129 0.87 -8.02 10.58
CA ILE A 129 0.00 -8.01 11.76
C ILE A 129 -1.34 -8.67 11.43
N VAL A 130 -1.95 -8.38 10.27
CA VAL A 130 -3.17 -9.05 9.80
C VAL A 130 -2.97 -10.56 9.74
N LYS A 131 -1.88 -11.02 9.15
CA LYS A 131 -1.56 -12.45 9.07
C LYS A 131 -1.35 -13.09 10.44
N ARG A 132 -0.77 -12.37 11.39
CA ARG A 132 -0.55 -12.83 12.77
C ARG A 132 -1.85 -12.93 13.56
N ASP A 133 -2.74 -11.92 13.43
CA ASP A 133 -3.89 -11.74 14.30
C ASP A 133 -5.16 -12.46 13.79
N PHE A 134 -5.21 -12.82 12.48
CA PHE A 134 -6.34 -13.47 11.82
C PHE A 134 -5.96 -14.82 11.20
N ILE A 135 -5.30 -15.69 11.98
CA ILE A 135 -4.74 -16.97 11.51
C ILE A 135 -5.80 -17.83 10.82
N ASP A 136 -7.01 -17.91 11.36
CA ASP A 136 -8.08 -18.76 10.85
C ASP A 136 -8.72 -18.21 9.55
N ASN A 137 -8.58 -16.90 9.29
CA ASN A 137 -9.25 -16.20 8.19
C ASN A 137 -8.31 -15.20 7.47
N VAL A 138 -7.04 -15.55 7.27
CA VAL A 138 -6.01 -14.66 6.69
C VAL A 138 -6.43 -14.06 5.35
N SER A 139 -7.02 -14.87 4.47
CA SER A 139 -7.44 -14.41 3.12
C SER A 139 -8.53 -13.34 3.20
N PHE A 140 -9.55 -13.56 4.02
CA PHE A 140 -10.62 -12.58 4.24
C PHE A 140 -10.07 -11.29 4.87
N ALA A 141 -9.28 -11.40 5.92
CA ALA A 141 -8.70 -10.25 6.62
C ALA A 141 -7.76 -9.44 5.73
N THR A 142 -6.97 -10.09 4.86
CA THR A 142 -6.13 -9.42 3.87
C THR A 142 -6.97 -8.69 2.81
N GLY A 143 -8.05 -9.29 2.36
CA GLY A 143 -9.01 -8.65 1.46
C GLY A 143 -9.67 -7.42 2.10
N ALA A 144 -10.15 -7.55 3.34
CA ALA A 144 -10.72 -6.46 4.11
C ALA A 144 -9.71 -5.33 4.36
N TYR A 145 -8.46 -5.66 4.71
CA TYR A 145 -7.36 -4.70 4.82
C TYR A 145 -7.16 -3.91 3.53
N SER A 146 -7.04 -4.59 2.39
CA SER A 146 -6.85 -3.95 1.09
C SER A 146 -8.03 -3.07 0.70
N ALA A 147 -9.25 -3.53 0.97
CA ALA A 147 -10.47 -2.74 0.74
C ALA A 147 -10.49 -1.47 1.61
N CYS A 148 -10.11 -1.55 2.89
CA CYS A 148 -10.01 -0.39 3.78
C CYS A 148 -8.95 0.62 3.30
N VAL A 149 -7.76 0.17 2.87
CA VAL A 149 -6.73 1.06 2.30
C VAL A 149 -7.28 1.82 1.09
N THR A 150 -8.00 1.14 0.20
CA THR A 150 -8.56 1.76 -1.01
C THR A 150 -9.78 2.63 -0.69
N ALA A 151 -10.63 2.22 0.26
CA ALA A 151 -11.76 3.03 0.71
C ALA A 151 -11.30 4.36 1.32
N GLY A 152 -10.25 4.34 2.15
CA GLY A 152 -9.62 5.56 2.66
C GLY A 152 -9.15 6.50 1.53
N SER A 153 -8.52 5.95 0.49
CA SER A 153 -8.13 6.69 -0.71
C SER A 153 -9.33 7.32 -1.43
N ALA A 154 -10.39 6.53 -1.61
CA ALA A 154 -11.60 6.97 -2.31
C ALA A 154 -12.28 8.13 -1.56
N ILE A 155 -12.43 8.01 -0.23
CA ILE A 155 -12.98 9.07 0.62
C ILE A 155 -12.13 10.33 0.51
N ALA A 156 -10.81 10.20 0.58
CA ALA A 156 -9.90 11.34 0.50
C ALA A 156 -10.01 12.07 -0.84
N GLY A 157 -10.02 11.32 -1.95
CA GLY A 157 -10.17 11.90 -3.29
C GLY A 157 -11.48 12.63 -3.48
N LEU A 158 -12.58 12.06 -2.95
CA LEU A 158 -13.93 12.67 -3.04
C LEU A 158 -14.07 13.93 -2.21
N THR A 159 -13.48 13.94 -1.00
CA THR A 159 -13.75 14.98 0.00
C THR A 159 -12.72 16.10 0.03
N ALA A 160 -11.55 15.93 -0.59
CA ALA A 160 -10.45 16.89 -0.47
C ALA A 160 -10.80 18.31 -0.92
N SER A 161 -11.40 18.47 -2.13
CA SER A 161 -11.81 19.78 -2.64
C SER A 161 -12.91 20.39 -1.80
N ALA A 162 -13.97 19.63 -1.48
CA ALA A 162 -15.06 20.11 -0.63
C ALA A 162 -14.58 20.51 0.77
N ALA A 163 -13.62 19.80 1.33
CA ALA A 163 -12.99 20.15 2.60
C ALA A 163 -12.19 21.45 2.49
N ALA A 164 -11.47 21.67 1.38
CA ALA A 164 -10.74 22.91 1.15
C ALA A 164 -11.69 24.11 1.02
N ASP A 165 -12.80 23.96 0.31
CA ASP A 165 -13.82 24.99 0.17
C ASP A 165 -14.46 25.31 1.53
N ALA A 166 -14.81 24.30 2.32
CA ALA A 166 -15.47 24.44 3.61
C ALA A 166 -14.55 24.99 4.71
N LEU A 167 -13.27 24.65 4.69
CA LEU A 167 -12.29 25.00 5.71
C LEU A 167 -11.43 26.24 5.34
N GLY A 168 -11.64 26.80 4.16
CA GLY A 168 -10.98 28.02 3.71
C GLY A 168 -9.57 27.84 3.16
N GLY A 169 -9.24 26.68 2.63
CA GLY A 169 -7.99 26.42 1.91
C GLY A 169 -7.47 24.99 2.00
N TRP A 170 -6.43 24.72 1.22
CA TRP A 170 -5.82 23.40 1.16
C TRP A 170 -5.10 23.00 2.46
N GLN A 171 -4.56 23.98 3.21
CA GLN A 171 -3.84 23.71 4.46
C GLN A 171 -4.72 23.02 5.50
N PRO A 172 -5.86 23.58 5.95
CA PRO A 172 -6.72 22.91 6.92
C PRO A 172 -7.34 21.62 6.35
N ALA A 173 -7.61 21.55 5.05
CA ALA A 173 -8.12 20.35 4.41
C ALA A 173 -7.13 19.18 4.46
N LEU A 174 -5.83 19.44 4.31
CA LEU A 174 -4.79 18.42 4.44
C LEU A 174 -4.47 18.12 5.92
N ALA A 175 -4.51 19.11 6.81
CA ALA A 175 -4.33 18.94 8.25
C ALA A 175 -5.44 18.06 8.86
N PHE A 176 -6.65 18.11 8.31
CA PHE A 176 -7.79 17.29 8.75
C PHE A 176 -7.44 15.80 8.84
N TRP A 177 -6.59 15.30 7.94
CA TRP A 177 -6.17 13.89 7.93
C TRP A 177 -5.29 13.48 9.12
N ALA A 178 -4.82 14.45 9.93
CA ALA A 178 -4.19 14.14 11.22
C ALA A 178 -5.19 13.57 12.24
N ILE A 179 -6.47 13.96 12.17
CA ILE A 179 -7.51 13.53 13.11
C ILE A 179 -7.74 12.02 13.05
N PRO A 180 -8.09 11.41 11.89
CA PRO A 180 -8.27 9.98 11.81
C PRO A 180 -6.97 9.20 12.08
N ALA A 181 -5.80 9.77 11.77
CA ALA A 181 -4.51 9.15 12.09
C ALA A 181 -4.25 9.11 13.61
N LEU A 182 -4.54 10.20 14.34
CA LEU A 182 -4.45 10.24 15.80
C LEU A 182 -5.48 9.31 16.47
N LEU A 183 -6.69 9.26 15.93
CA LEU A 183 -7.71 8.32 16.42
C LEU A 183 -7.25 6.87 16.25
N ALA A 184 -6.70 6.52 15.08
CA ALA A 184 -6.15 5.20 14.84
C ALA A 184 -4.97 4.89 15.78
N ALA A 185 -4.07 5.86 16.03
CA ALA A 185 -2.97 5.74 16.98
C ALA A 185 -3.46 5.51 18.40
N PHE A 186 -4.47 6.26 18.84
CA PHE A 186 -5.08 6.13 20.17
C PHE A 186 -5.72 4.74 20.36
N LEU A 187 -6.54 4.30 19.40
CA LEU A 187 -7.18 2.98 19.45
C LEU A 187 -6.14 1.85 19.37
N TRP A 188 -5.06 2.04 18.59
CA TRP A 188 -3.95 1.11 18.55
C TRP A 188 -3.20 1.01 19.88
N LEU A 189 -3.02 2.14 20.57
CA LEU A 189 -2.43 2.17 21.91
C LEU A 189 -3.31 1.43 22.92
N LEU A 190 -4.64 1.65 22.90
CA LEU A 190 -5.57 0.94 23.77
C LEU A 190 -5.53 -0.56 23.52
N ARG A 191 -5.55 -0.98 22.24
CA ARG A 191 -5.41 -2.38 21.85
C ARG A 191 -4.13 -3.03 22.41
N THR A 192 -2.99 -2.34 22.27
CA THR A 192 -1.72 -2.88 22.75
C THR A 192 -1.64 -2.97 24.26
N LYS A 193 -2.23 -2.03 25.00
CA LYS A 193 -2.36 -2.09 26.45
C LYS A 193 -3.26 -3.25 26.89
N LEU A 194 -4.42 -3.40 26.25
CA LEU A 194 -5.36 -4.50 26.54
C LEU A 194 -4.70 -5.87 26.33
N ALA A 195 -4.01 -6.05 25.20
CA ALA A 195 -3.31 -7.30 24.89
C ALA A 195 -2.18 -7.61 25.90
N ARG A 196 -1.51 -6.60 26.46
CA ARG A 196 -0.51 -6.79 27.52
C ARG A 196 -1.15 -7.22 28.84
N ASN A 197 -2.22 -6.55 29.24
CA ASN A 197 -2.91 -6.86 30.49
C ASN A 197 -3.46 -8.30 30.49
N ILE A 198 -4.03 -8.76 29.36
CA ILE A 198 -4.50 -10.13 29.21
C ILE A 198 -3.35 -11.13 29.36
N LYS A 199 -2.17 -10.83 28.73
CA LYS A 199 -0.99 -11.70 28.83
C LYS A 199 -0.41 -11.73 30.25
N SER A 200 -0.39 -10.61 30.99
CA SER A 200 0.08 -10.58 32.37
C SER A 200 -0.85 -11.39 33.29
N THR A 201 -2.17 -11.21 33.17
CA THR A 201 -3.14 -11.98 33.95
C THR A 201 -3.03 -13.48 33.68
N GLN A 202 -2.85 -13.91 32.44
CA GLN A 202 -2.64 -15.32 32.09
C GLN A 202 -1.28 -15.87 32.56
N ALA A 203 -0.24 -15.03 32.61
CA ALA A 203 1.06 -15.42 33.13
C ALA A 203 0.99 -15.62 34.64
N ASP A 204 0.30 -14.72 35.36
CA ASP A 204 0.08 -14.82 36.80
C ASP A 204 -0.77 -16.05 37.16
N GLU A 205 -1.83 -16.33 36.36
CA GLU A 205 -2.69 -17.50 36.52
C GLU A 205 -1.94 -18.82 36.26
N LYS A 206 -1.09 -18.85 35.23
CA LYS A 206 -0.21 -19.99 34.93
C LYS A 206 0.89 -20.18 35.98
N SER A 207 1.42 -19.11 36.57
CA SER A 207 2.39 -19.18 37.64
C SER A 207 1.80 -19.78 38.89
N SER A 208 0.57 -19.39 39.24
CA SER A 208 -0.15 -19.94 40.38
C SER A 208 -0.53 -21.41 40.19
N VAL A 209 -0.88 -21.82 38.97
CA VAL A 209 -1.18 -23.22 38.62
C VAL A 209 0.12 -24.06 38.55
N ALA A 210 1.23 -23.47 38.05
CA ALA A 210 2.52 -24.14 37.94
C ALA A 210 3.16 -24.37 39.30
N GLU A 211 3.01 -23.48 40.26
CA GLU A 211 3.45 -23.69 41.66
C GLU A 211 2.73 -24.87 42.30
N THR A 212 1.44 -25.08 41.96
CA THR A 212 0.66 -26.23 42.49
C THR A 212 1.06 -27.57 41.82
N HIS A 213 1.61 -27.54 40.57
CA HIS A 213 2.04 -28.75 39.85
C HIS A 213 3.54 -29.03 39.94
N LEU A 214 4.38 -28.07 40.34
CA LEU A 214 5.84 -28.24 40.40
C LEU A 214 6.28 -29.16 41.55
N GLU A 215 5.47 -29.32 42.61
CA GLU A 215 5.70 -30.28 43.67
C GLU A 215 5.54 -31.74 43.21
N GLN A 216 4.93 -32.01 42.05
CA GLN A 216 4.66 -33.37 41.55
C GLN A 216 5.55 -33.81 40.36
N GLN A 217 6.44 -32.99 39.81
CA GLN A 217 7.22 -33.34 38.59
C GLN A 217 8.73 -33.10 38.68
N LEU A 218 9.34 -33.35 39.86
CA LEU A 218 10.81 -33.34 39.98
C LEU A 218 11.50 -34.68 39.65
N GLU A 219 10.80 -35.60 39.01
CA GLU A 219 11.41 -36.88 38.52
C GLU A 219 11.05 -37.14 37.07
N SER A 220 11.78 -36.56 36.15
CA SER A 220 12.06 -37.04 34.79
C SER A 220 12.13 -35.89 33.79
N ALA A 221 13.31 -35.39 33.54
CA ALA A 221 13.55 -34.45 32.46
C ALA A 221 14.77 -34.85 31.60
N GLU A 222 14.52 -35.55 30.53
CA GLU A 222 15.37 -35.46 29.34
C GLU A 222 14.55 -34.83 28.22
N GLY A 223 14.80 -33.55 27.94
CA GLY A 223 14.16 -32.80 26.87
C GLY A 223 14.93 -32.89 25.55
N PRO A 224 14.22 -32.92 24.41
CA PRO A 224 14.86 -32.93 23.09
C PRO A 224 15.59 -31.62 22.82
N ARG A 225 16.84 -31.72 22.31
CA ARG A 225 17.66 -30.61 21.89
C ARG A 225 17.00 -29.87 20.69
N PRO A 226 17.02 -28.52 20.68
CA PRO A 226 16.53 -27.75 19.52
C PRO A 226 17.41 -28.04 18.31
N ILE A 227 16.79 -28.41 17.20
CA ILE A 227 17.44 -28.56 15.90
C ILE A 227 17.92 -27.16 15.49
N ARG A 228 19.22 -26.94 15.55
CA ARG A 228 19.86 -25.79 14.92
C ARG A 228 19.72 -25.97 13.41
N GLU A 229 18.84 -25.21 12.80
CA GLU A 229 18.88 -24.95 11.37
C GLU A 229 20.21 -24.27 11.02
N ASN A 230 21.12 -25.02 10.46
CA ASN A 230 22.36 -24.53 9.87
C ASN A 230 22.02 -23.77 8.58
N ALA A 231 21.65 -22.52 8.69
CA ALA A 231 21.45 -21.64 7.55
C ALA A 231 22.71 -20.84 7.26
N GLN A 232 23.74 -21.48 6.74
CA GLN A 232 24.68 -20.80 5.84
C GLN A 232 24.05 -20.72 4.45
N THR A 233 23.04 -19.89 4.30
CA THR A 233 22.43 -19.59 3.00
C THR A 233 23.03 -18.30 2.46
N LYS A 234 23.76 -18.41 1.35
CA LYS A 234 24.09 -17.31 0.42
C LYS A 234 22.86 -16.43 0.27
N SER A 235 22.99 -15.11 0.43
CA SER A 235 21.91 -14.14 0.38
C SER A 235 20.91 -14.52 -0.73
N PRO A 236 19.64 -14.83 -0.44
CA PRO A 236 18.65 -15.28 -1.42
C PRO A 236 18.47 -14.26 -2.54
N LEU A 237 18.71 -12.98 -2.25
CA LEU A 237 18.64 -11.89 -3.20
C LEU A 237 19.65 -12.03 -4.35
N ARG A 238 20.89 -12.48 -4.10
CA ARG A 238 21.90 -12.66 -5.16
C ARG A 238 21.48 -13.73 -6.19
N ALA A 239 20.79 -14.77 -5.74
CA ALA A 239 20.26 -15.80 -6.64
C ALA A 239 19.07 -15.27 -7.45
N LEU A 240 18.19 -14.50 -6.84
CA LEU A 240 17.03 -13.86 -7.48
C LEU A 240 17.43 -12.88 -8.58
N LEU A 241 18.43 -12.04 -8.34
CA LEU A 241 18.89 -11.03 -9.32
C LEU A 241 19.38 -11.64 -10.65
N LYS A 242 19.75 -12.90 -10.68
CA LYS A 242 20.17 -13.63 -11.88
C LYS A 242 18.98 -14.17 -12.71
N ARG A 243 17.77 -14.16 -12.15
CA ARG A 243 16.57 -14.68 -12.82
C ARG A 243 15.85 -13.59 -13.59
N PRO A 244 15.59 -13.73 -14.90
CA PRO A 244 14.82 -12.77 -15.69
C PRO A 244 13.43 -12.51 -15.10
N SER A 245 12.78 -13.53 -14.51
CA SER A 245 11.47 -13.41 -13.88
C SER A 245 11.44 -12.38 -12.74
N THR A 246 12.53 -12.22 -11.98
CA THR A 246 12.66 -11.19 -10.93
C THR A 246 12.51 -9.78 -11.50
N TRP A 247 13.18 -9.49 -12.61
CA TRP A 247 13.14 -8.19 -13.26
C TRP A 247 11.79 -7.92 -13.93
N LEU A 248 11.20 -8.93 -14.58
CA LEU A 248 9.87 -8.81 -15.21
C LEU A 248 8.79 -8.46 -14.18
N VAL A 249 8.80 -9.14 -13.03
CA VAL A 249 7.84 -8.87 -11.94
C VAL A 249 8.10 -7.51 -11.29
N THR A 250 9.37 -7.13 -11.10
CA THR A 250 9.76 -5.83 -10.57
C THR A 250 9.31 -4.69 -11.48
N LEU A 251 9.53 -4.82 -12.78
CA LEU A 251 9.08 -3.84 -13.77
C LEU A 251 7.56 -3.75 -13.82
N PHE A 252 6.85 -4.89 -13.78
CA PHE A 252 5.39 -4.89 -13.74
C PHE A 252 4.87 -4.17 -12.49
N MET A 253 5.47 -4.43 -11.32
CA MET A 253 5.15 -3.74 -10.06
C MET A 253 5.40 -2.23 -10.17
N GLY A 254 6.50 -1.82 -10.80
CA GLY A 254 6.85 -0.42 -11.01
C GLY A 254 5.89 0.29 -11.96
N LEU A 255 5.61 -0.28 -13.13
CA LEU A 255 4.74 0.33 -14.14
C LEU A 255 3.30 0.50 -13.61
N GLN A 256 2.73 -0.54 -12.98
CA GLN A 256 1.40 -0.43 -12.40
C GLN A 256 1.33 0.62 -11.27
N SER A 257 2.37 0.72 -10.44
CA SER A 257 2.43 1.73 -9.40
C SER A 257 2.62 3.14 -9.98
N ALA A 258 3.45 3.30 -11.02
CA ALA A 258 3.61 4.56 -11.73
C ALA A 258 2.26 5.05 -12.28
N ALA A 259 1.54 4.19 -13.00
CA ALA A 259 0.24 4.53 -13.56
C ALA A 259 -0.77 4.91 -12.45
N PHE A 260 -0.84 4.11 -11.37
CA PHE A 260 -1.74 4.38 -10.25
C PHE A 260 -1.50 5.75 -9.60
N TYR A 261 -0.27 6.01 -9.17
CA TYR A 261 0.04 7.25 -8.45
C TYR A 261 -0.01 8.48 -9.35
N THR A 262 0.29 8.33 -10.64
CA THR A 262 0.13 9.41 -11.62
C THR A 262 -1.34 9.77 -11.77
N PHE A 263 -2.24 8.80 -11.97
CA PHE A 263 -3.67 9.07 -12.01
C PHE A 263 -4.20 9.65 -10.69
N CYS A 264 -3.76 9.15 -9.53
CA CYS A 264 -4.19 9.70 -8.24
C CYS A 264 -3.84 11.19 -8.10
N ASN A 265 -2.68 11.60 -8.60
CA ASN A 265 -2.24 13.00 -8.50
C ASN A 265 -2.86 13.89 -9.57
N TRP A 266 -2.97 13.40 -10.80
CA TRP A 266 -3.27 14.25 -11.95
C TRP A 266 -4.68 14.11 -12.52
N LEU A 267 -5.44 13.05 -12.17
CA LEU A 267 -6.81 12.86 -12.66
C LEU A 267 -7.72 14.06 -12.35
N PRO A 268 -7.66 14.69 -11.16
CA PRO A 268 -8.43 15.92 -10.90
C PRO A 268 -8.02 17.07 -11.81
N GLY A 269 -6.73 17.25 -12.08
CA GLY A 269 -6.23 18.28 -13.00
C GLY A 269 -6.67 18.00 -14.45
N ILE A 270 -6.59 16.74 -14.91
CA ILE A 270 -7.08 16.31 -16.23
C ILE A 270 -8.58 16.61 -16.37
N ALA A 271 -9.37 16.27 -15.35
CA ALA A 271 -10.81 16.54 -15.34
C ALA A 271 -11.10 18.05 -15.35
N GLY A 272 -10.37 18.84 -14.57
CA GLY A 272 -10.49 20.30 -14.55
C GLY A 272 -10.18 20.93 -15.92
N ALA A 273 -9.12 20.49 -16.59
CA ALA A 273 -8.79 20.94 -17.95
C ALA A 273 -9.84 20.53 -19.00
N ALA A 274 -10.57 19.44 -18.75
CA ALA A 274 -11.69 19.02 -19.59
C ALA A 274 -13.00 19.79 -19.28
N GLY A 275 -12.97 20.75 -18.34
CA GLY A 275 -14.10 21.62 -17.99
C GLY A 275 -14.99 21.12 -16.85
N PHE A 276 -14.58 20.09 -16.13
CA PHE A 276 -15.31 19.60 -14.95
C PHE A 276 -14.97 20.41 -13.70
N SER A 277 -15.96 20.61 -12.83
CA SER A 277 -15.77 21.25 -11.55
C SER A 277 -14.88 20.43 -10.60
N SER A 278 -14.33 21.07 -9.57
CA SER A 278 -13.51 20.39 -8.55
C SER A 278 -14.27 19.26 -7.83
N GLY A 279 -15.57 19.43 -7.61
CA GLY A 279 -16.43 18.39 -7.05
C GLY A 279 -16.58 17.18 -7.98
N GLU A 280 -16.81 17.40 -9.28
CA GLU A 280 -16.87 16.32 -10.28
C GLU A 280 -15.53 15.61 -10.43
N ALA A 281 -14.43 16.36 -10.42
CA ALA A 281 -13.08 15.80 -10.42
C ALA A 281 -12.83 14.87 -9.23
N GLY A 282 -13.33 15.22 -8.05
CA GLY A 282 -13.33 14.36 -6.86
C GLY A 282 -14.15 13.08 -7.06
N VAL A 283 -15.30 13.17 -7.71
CA VAL A 283 -16.14 11.99 -8.06
C VAL A 283 -15.40 11.06 -9.03
N HIS A 284 -14.68 11.61 -10.03
CA HIS A 284 -13.88 10.81 -10.96
C HIS A 284 -12.79 10.02 -10.20
N LEU A 285 -12.10 10.66 -9.28
CA LEU A 285 -11.08 10.01 -8.47
C LEU A 285 -11.68 8.98 -7.51
N PHE A 286 -12.85 9.26 -6.93
CA PHE A 286 -13.59 8.29 -6.12
C PHE A 286 -13.96 7.04 -6.91
N ILE A 287 -14.54 7.19 -8.10
CA ILE A 287 -14.92 6.07 -8.98
C ILE A 287 -13.68 5.26 -9.37
N PHE A 288 -12.59 5.94 -9.76
CA PHE A 288 -11.32 5.30 -10.06
C PHE A 288 -10.83 4.41 -8.89
N GLN A 289 -10.94 4.88 -7.66
CA GLN A 289 -10.54 4.10 -6.48
C GLN A 289 -11.53 2.98 -6.16
N ALA A 290 -12.83 3.26 -6.18
CA ALA A 290 -13.87 2.29 -5.81
C ALA A 290 -13.89 1.09 -6.76
N LEU A 291 -13.77 1.33 -8.07
CA LEU A 291 -13.71 0.26 -9.07
C LEU A 291 -12.43 -0.58 -8.96
N GLY A 292 -11.37 0.01 -8.40
CA GLY A 292 -10.15 -0.72 -8.05
C GLY A 292 -10.38 -1.81 -7.00
N ILE A 293 -11.26 -1.57 -6.02
CA ILE A 293 -11.65 -2.61 -5.04
C ILE A 293 -12.35 -3.76 -5.76
N VAL A 294 -13.34 -3.44 -6.59
CA VAL A 294 -14.14 -4.44 -7.30
C VAL A 294 -13.26 -5.31 -8.21
N SER A 295 -12.42 -4.68 -9.01
CA SER A 295 -11.54 -5.39 -9.95
C SER A 295 -10.48 -6.22 -9.24
N GLY A 296 -9.91 -5.71 -8.13
CA GLY A 296 -8.96 -6.43 -7.30
C GLY A 296 -9.54 -7.71 -6.69
N LEU A 297 -10.83 -7.71 -6.33
CA LEU A 297 -11.55 -8.89 -5.83
C LEU A 297 -11.92 -9.88 -6.96
N LEU A 298 -12.09 -9.40 -8.17
CA LEU A 298 -12.49 -10.23 -9.31
C LEU A 298 -11.32 -10.87 -10.04
N ILE A 299 -10.18 -10.19 -10.17
CA ILE A 299 -9.05 -10.64 -11.00
C ILE A 299 -8.46 -11.99 -10.61
N PRO A 300 -8.46 -12.44 -9.33
CA PRO A 300 -7.98 -13.76 -8.96
C PRO A 300 -8.64 -14.92 -9.72
N ARG A 301 -9.91 -14.75 -10.14
CA ARG A 301 -10.64 -15.74 -10.95
C ARG A 301 -10.02 -16.01 -12.32
N PHE A 302 -9.23 -15.05 -12.82
CA PHE A 302 -8.61 -15.08 -14.15
C PHE A 302 -7.12 -15.44 -14.10
N MET A 303 -6.55 -15.62 -12.89
CA MET A 303 -5.10 -15.85 -12.71
C MET A 303 -4.59 -17.14 -13.33
N TYR A 304 -5.45 -18.14 -13.50
CA TYR A 304 -5.06 -19.45 -14.04
C TYR A 304 -5.81 -19.82 -15.33
N LEU A 305 -6.49 -18.88 -15.94
CA LEU A 305 -7.07 -19.06 -17.27
C LEU A 305 -5.94 -19.40 -18.26
N ARG A 306 -6.03 -20.55 -18.93
CA ARG A 306 -4.99 -21.10 -19.82
C ARG A 306 -3.71 -21.56 -19.10
N GLY A 307 -3.76 -21.87 -17.81
CA GLY A 307 -2.62 -22.43 -17.07
C GLY A 307 -1.47 -21.46 -16.79
N ASN A 308 -1.65 -20.16 -17.07
CA ASN A 308 -0.64 -19.12 -16.79
C ASN A 308 -1.31 -17.78 -16.43
N GLN A 309 -0.53 -16.76 -16.07
CA GLN A 309 -1.04 -15.47 -15.60
C GLN A 309 -1.10 -14.38 -16.69
N VAL A 310 -0.83 -14.72 -17.96
CA VAL A 310 -0.81 -13.75 -19.07
C VAL A 310 -2.17 -13.09 -19.26
N CYS A 311 -3.25 -13.90 -19.26
CA CYS A 311 -4.62 -13.38 -19.43
C CYS A 311 -4.98 -12.39 -18.33
N ALA A 312 -4.69 -12.71 -17.06
CA ALA A 312 -4.92 -11.82 -15.93
C ALA A 312 -4.10 -10.53 -16.04
N GLY A 313 -2.82 -10.63 -16.46
CA GLY A 313 -1.97 -9.48 -16.68
C GLY A 313 -2.51 -8.52 -17.75
N ILE A 314 -2.99 -9.05 -18.87
CA ILE A 314 -3.60 -8.24 -19.94
C ILE A 314 -4.93 -7.62 -19.49
N LEU A 315 -5.82 -8.42 -18.85
CA LEU A 315 -7.10 -7.93 -18.33
C LEU A 315 -6.92 -6.83 -17.27
N ALA A 316 -5.83 -6.87 -16.53
CA ALA A 316 -5.48 -5.84 -15.58
C ALA A 316 -4.88 -4.58 -16.24
N SER A 317 -4.08 -4.74 -17.30
CA SER A 317 -3.33 -3.63 -17.91
C SER A 317 -4.13 -2.90 -19.01
N ALA A 318 -4.89 -3.63 -19.83
CA ALA A 318 -5.62 -3.05 -20.96
C ALA A 318 -6.63 -1.96 -20.57
N PRO A 319 -7.38 -2.06 -19.46
CA PRO A 319 -8.30 -1.01 -19.06
C PRO A 319 -7.59 0.32 -18.73
N LEU A 320 -6.35 0.29 -18.23
CA LEU A 320 -5.55 1.51 -18.01
C LEU A 320 -5.21 2.20 -19.34
N LEU A 321 -4.86 1.40 -20.37
CA LEU A 321 -4.63 1.93 -21.71
C LEU A 321 -5.90 2.56 -22.29
N VAL A 322 -7.04 1.87 -22.17
CA VAL A 322 -8.34 2.41 -22.61
C VAL A 322 -8.65 3.72 -21.89
N ALA A 323 -8.40 3.80 -20.57
CA ALA A 323 -8.61 5.02 -19.81
C ALA A 323 -7.73 6.17 -20.27
N ALA A 324 -6.42 5.94 -20.49
CA ALA A 324 -5.49 6.97 -20.94
C ALA A 324 -5.88 7.49 -22.33
N LEU A 325 -6.17 6.60 -23.28
CA LEU A 325 -6.63 6.96 -24.60
C LEU A 325 -8.01 7.63 -24.58
N GLY A 326 -8.91 7.17 -23.72
CA GLY A 326 -10.24 7.74 -23.56
C GLY A 326 -10.21 9.19 -23.07
N TRP A 327 -9.40 9.49 -22.06
CA TRP A 327 -9.20 10.86 -21.59
C TRP A 327 -8.55 11.75 -22.66
N LEU A 328 -7.64 11.19 -23.50
CA LEU A 328 -7.00 11.91 -24.60
C LEU A 328 -7.97 12.23 -25.74
N LEU A 329 -8.79 11.24 -26.17
CA LEU A 329 -9.56 11.33 -27.40
C LEU A 329 -11.00 11.83 -27.19
N SER A 330 -11.57 11.58 -26.00
CA SER A 330 -12.99 11.89 -25.72
C SER A 330 -13.20 12.22 -24.23
N PRO A 331 -12.71 13.35 -23.72
CA PRO A 331 -12.82 13.72 -22.30
C PRO A 331 -14.27 13.78 -21.79
N ARG A 332 -15.25 14.03 -22.70
CA ARG A 332 -16.67 14.10 -22.34
C ARG A 332 -17.24 12.83 -21.72
N LEU A 333 -16.64 11.66 -22.02
CA LEU A 333 -17.02 10.37 -21.43
C LEU A 333 -16.21 10.03 -20.17
N SER A 334 -15.83 11.04 -19.41
CA SER A 334 -14.94 11.02 -18.25
C SER A 334 -15.24 9.94 -17.22
N LEU A 335 -16.52 9.72 -16.89
CA LEU A 335 -16.94 8.65 -15.97
C LEU A 335 -16.54 7.27 -16.49
N LEU A 336 -16.70 7.03 -17.79
CA LEU A 336 -16.32 5.75 -18.40
C LEU A 336 -14.81 5.51 -18.29
N TRP A 337 -14.00 6.54 -18.52
CA TRP A 337 -12.55 6.44 -18.41
C TRP A 337 -12.09 6.27 -16.97
N SER A 338 -12.77 6.88 -16.02
CA SER A 338 -12.53 6.68 -14.59
C SER A 338 -12.86 5.25 -14.15
N ILE A 339 -13.93 4.64 -14.68
CA ILE A 339 -14.28 3.24 -14.46
C ILE A 339 -13.19 2.32 -15.01
N PHE A 340 -12.79 2.46 -16.28
CA PHE A 340 -11.74 1.64 -16.88
C PHE A 340 -10.41 1.80 -16.15
N GLY A 341 -10.02 3.03 -15.84
CA GLY A 341 -8.79 3.29 -15.09
C GLY A 341 -8.79 2.62 -13.73
N GLY A 342 -9.90 2.72 -13.01
CA GLY A 342 -10.09 2.08 -11.71
C GLY A 342 -10.04 0.55 -11.79
N MET A 343 -10.72 -0.03 -12.76
CA MET A 343 -10.67 -1.48 -13.00
C MET A 343 -9.25 -1.96 -13.29
N GLY A 344 -8.51 -1.22 -14.11
CA GLY A 344 -7.14 -1.56 -14.46
C GLY A 344 -6.20 -1.50 -13.27
N GLN A 345 -6.24 -0.42 -12.49
CA GLN A 345 -5.29 -0.20 -11.39
C GLN A 345 -5.45 -1.23 -10.25
N GLY A 346 -6.67 -1.52 -9.82
CA GLY A 346 -6.90 -2.46 -8.72
C GLY A 346 -6.53 -3.90 -9.10
N ALA A 347 -6.91 -4.32 -10.31
CA ALA A 347 -6.52 -5.61 -10.86
C ALA A 347 -5.00 -5.74 -11.00
N SER A 348 -4.31 -4.69 -11.50
CA SER A 348 -2.86 -4.69 -11.72
C SER A 348 -2.07 -4.88 -10.43
N LEU A 349 -2.48 -4.26 -9.33
CA LEU A 349 -1.83 -4.43 -8.04
C LEU A 349 -1.92 -5.88 -7.55
N VAL A 350 -3.11 -6.49 -7.65
CA VAL A 350 -3.31 -7.88 -7.24
C VAL A 350 -2.50 -8.85 -8.10
N VAL A 351 -2.46 -8.62 -9.42
CA VAL A 351 -1.61 -9.41 -10.34
C VAL A 351 -0.14 -9.28 -9.96
N ALA A 352 0.36 -8.06 -9.70
CA ALA A 352 1.76 -7.82 -9.32
C ALA A 352 2.14 -8.59 -8.05
N LEU A 353 1.33 -8.48 -6.99
CA LEU A 353 1.58 -9.16 -5.72
C LEU A 353 1.50 -10.69 -5.86
N THR A 354 0.57 -11.18 -6.68
CA THR A 354 0.44 -12.62 -6.95
C THR A 354 1.65 -13.13 -7.75
N LEU A 355 2.11 -12.40 -8.77
CA LEU A 355 3.33 -12.75 -9.51
C LEU A 355 4.55 -12.80 -8.59
N ILE A 356 4.72 -11.84 -7.67
CA ILE A 356 5.77 -11.88 -6.65
C ILE A 356 5.70 -13.19 -5.85
N SER A 357 4.51 -13.54 -5.36
CA SER A 357 4.31 -14.74 -4.55
C SER A 357 4.58 -16.03 -5.33
N LEU A 358 4.21 -16.08 -6.61
CA LEU A 358 4.39 -17.27 -7.47
C LEU A 358 5.82 -17.44 -7.99
N ARG A 359 6.67 -16.42 -7.99
CA ARG A 359 8.05 -16.50 -8.51
C ARG A 359 9.10 -16.78 -7.43
N GLY A 360 8.75 -16.68 -6.15
CA GLY A 360 9.58 -17.17 -5.04
C GLY A 360 9.41 -18.68 -4.87
N ARG A 361 10.51 -19.45 -4.85
CA ARG A 361 10.50 -20.91 -4.65
C ARG A 361 10.41 -21.31 -3.19
N THR A 362 10.90 -20.46 -2.31
CA THR A 362 10.85 -20.63 -0.86
C THR A 362 10.24 -19.38 -0.20
N HIS A 363 9.83 -19.52 1.05
CA HIS A 363 9.33 -18.38 1.82
C HIS A 363 10.36 -17.24 1.88
N ALA A 364 11.64 -17.57 2.12
CA ALA A 364 12.73 -16.59 2.18
C ALA A 364 12.96 -15.88 0.82
N GLU A 365 12.88 -16.61 -0.30
CA GLU A 365 12.95 -16.02 -1.64
C GLU A 365 11.75 -15.11 -1.92
N THR A 366 10.53 -15.51 -1.54
CA THR A 366 9.32 -14.69 -1.72
C THR A 366 9.42 -13.38 -0.95
N VAL A 367 9.89 -13.42 0.29
CA VAL A 367 10.09 -12.22 1.11
C VAL A 367 11.16 -11.31 0.48
N ALA A 368 12.28 -11.87 0.06
CA ALA A 368 13.37 -11.12 -0.58
C ALA A 368 12.93 -10.50 -1.92
N LEU A 369 12.18 -11.26 -2.75
CA LEU A 369 11.64 -10.77 -4.01
C LEU A 369 10.59 -9.66 -3.79
N SER A 370 9.72 -9.82 -2.79
CA SER A 370 8.72 -8.82 -2.43
C SER A 370 9.37 -7.51 -2.02
N GLY A 371 10.38 -7.56 -1.14
CA GLY A 371 11.12 -6.37 -0.72
C GLY A 371 11.82 -5.69 -1.90
N PHE A 372 12.52 -6.46 -2.73
CA PHE A 372 13.24 -5.94 -3.90
C PHE A 372 12.28 -5.33 -4.93
N ALA A 373 11.22 -6.07 -5.32
CA ALA A 373 10.27 -5.63 -6.33
C ALA A 373 9.47 -4.40 -5.89
N GLN A 374 9.11 -4.30 -4.62
CA GLN A 374 8.41 -3.12 -4.10
C GLN A 374 9.35 -1.92 -3.99
N SER A 375 10.57 -2.08 -3.46
CA SER A 375 11.50 -0.95 -3.32
C SER A 375 11.91 -0.38 -4.67
N LEU A 376 12.38 -1.22 -5.60
CA LEU A 376 12.77 -0.77 -6.94
C LEU A 376 11.56 -0.37 -7.77
N GLY A 377 10.42 -1.06 -7.60
CA GLY A 377 9.16 -0.71 -8.25
C GLY A 377 8.64 0.66 -7.82
N TYR A 378 8.70 1.01 -6.54
CA TYR A 378 8.31 2.35 -6.09
C TYR A 378 9.30 3.44 -6.52
N LEU A 379 10.59 3.12 -6.61
CA LEU A 379 11.57 4.05 -7.17
C LEU A 379 11.24 4.37 -8.64
N LEU A 380 10.92 3.35 -9.44
CA LEU A 380 10.46 3.54 -10.82
C LEU A 380 9.13 4.30 -10.86
N ALA A 381 8.20 3.96 -9.97
CA ALA A 381 6.89 4.60 -9.90
C ALA A 381 6.97 6.11 -9.57
N ALA A 382 7.95 6.53 -8.80
CA ALA A 382 8.18 7.94 -8.47
C ALA A 382 8.46 8.79 -9.72
N CYS A 383 8.97 8.21 -10.79
CA CYS A 383 9.13 8.93 -12.06
C CYS A 383 7.79 9.30 -12.71
N GLY A 384 6.71 8.55 -12.46
CA GLY A 384 5.43 8.74 -13.12
C GLY A 384 4.82 10.13 -12.92
N PRO A 385 4.47 10.53 -11.68
CA PRO A 385 3.88 11.84 -11.41
C PRO A 385 4.79 13.01 -11.80
N PHE A 386 6.10 12.87 -11.61
CA PHE A 386 7.09 13.90 -11.98
C PHE A 386 7.17 14.09 -13.50
N VAL A 387 7.34 13.00 -14.27
CA VAL A 387 7.40 13.08 -15.75
C VAL A 387 6.09 13.62 -16.30
N PHE A 388 4.95 13.19 -15.76
CA PHE A 388 3.64 13.71 -16.16
C PHE A 388 3.58 15.23 -15.97
N GLY A 389 3.94 15.75 -14.78
CA GLY A 389 3.96 17.18 -14.50
C GLY A 389 4.94 17.94 -15.41
N SER A 390 6.14 17.41 -15.63
CA SER A 390 7.14 18.04 -16.50
C SER A 390 6.67 18.10 -17.96
N LEU A 391 5.96 17.09 -18.44
CA LEU A 391 5.35 17.12 -19.76
C LEU A 391 4.19 18.12 -19.83
N THR A 392 3.35 18.19 -18.80
CA THR A 392 2.26 19.19 -18.71
C THR A 392 2.82 20.60 -18.80
N GLU A 393 3.86 20.89 -18.03
CA GLU A 393 4.50 22.20 -17.98
C GLU A 393 5.16 22.57 -19.33
N SER A 394 5.90 21.63 -19.93
CA SER A 394 6.62 21.89 -21.19
C SER A 394 5.70 22.01 -22.42
N THR A 395 4.57 21.29 -22.42
CA THR A 395 3.63 21.31 -23.55
C THR A 395 2.40 22.17 -23.30
N GLN A 396 2.29 22.77 -22.10
CA GLN A 396 1.17 23.63 -21.67
C GLN A 396 -0.20 22.95 -21.84
N GLY A 397 -0.24 21.61 -21.65
CA GLY A 397 -1.45 20.82 -21.83
C GLY A 397 -1.33 19.38 -21.35
N PHE A 398 -2.43 18.65 -21.36
CA PHE A 398 -2.52 17.27 -20.90
C PHE A 398 -2.40 16.21 -22.02
N GLU A 399 -2.26 16.62 -23.28
CA GLU A 399 -2.19 15.67 -24.41
C GLU A 399 -0.91 14.81 -24.33
N ALA A 400 0.26 15.44 -24.26
CA ALA A 400 1.54 14.73 -24.19
C ALA A 400 1.67 13.87 -22.91
N PRO A 401 1.26 14.35 -21.69
CA PRO A 401 1.18 13.52 -20.50
C PRO A 401 0.25 12.31 -20.64
N LEU A 402 -0.90 12.44 -21.29
CA LEU A 402 -1.83 11.31 -21.52
C LEU A 402 -1.27 10.30 -22.53
N VAL A 403 -0.53 10.76 -23.56
CA VAL A 403 0.24 9.87 -24.44
C VAL A 403 1.31 9.10 -23.65
N PHE A 404 2.03 9.77 -22.74
CA PHE A 404 2.96 9.10 -21.83
C PHE A 404 2.27 8.01 -20.99
N MET A 405 1.07 8.27 -20.43
CA MET A 405 0.30 7.28 -19.72
C MET A 405 -0.13 6.11 -20.61
N ALA A 406 -0.51 6.37 -21.86
CA ALA A 406 -0.83 5.32 -22.83
C ALA A 406 0.40 4.46 -23.16
N ILE A 407 1.59 5.06 -23.27
CA ILE A 407 2.87 4.33 -23.45
C ILE A 407 3.15 3.45 -22.23
N LEU A 408 3.02 3.96 -21.00
CA LEU A 408 3.21 3.17 -19.78
C LEU A 408 2.25 1.98 -19.72
N ALA A 409 0.96 2.20 -20.01
CA ALA A 409 -0.04 1.14 -20.00
C ALA A 409 0.20 0.10 -21.11
N THR A 410 0.66 0.55 -22.31
CA THR A 410 1.05 -0.35 -23.40
C THR A 410 2.26 -1.19 -23.00
N ALA A 411 3.28 -0.57 -22.39
CA ALA A 411 4.46 -1.27 -21.88
C ALA A 411 4.07 -2.31 -20.81
N GLN A 412 3.14 -1.97 -19.92
CA GLN A 412 2.62 -2.90 -18.93
C GLN A 412 1.85 -4.08 -19.57
N CYS A 413 1.02 -3.83 -20.60
CA CYS A 413 0.37 -4.88 -21.38
C CYS A 413 1.38 -5.81 -22.07
N ALA A 414 2.38 -5.24 -22.73
CA ALA A 414 3.45 -6.01 -23.36
C ALA A 414 4.24 -6.85 -22.35
N LEU A 415 4.57 -6.24 -21.21
CA LEU A 415 5.28 -6.91 -20.12
C LEU A 415 4.46 -8.09 -19.55
N SER A 416 3.14 -8.00 -19.53
CA SER A 416 2.22 -9.07 -19.09
C SER A 416 2.41 -10.35 -19.91
N LEU A 417 2.76 -10.24 -21.19
CA LEU A 417 3.01 -11.39 -22.07
C LEU A 417 4.23 -12.20 -21.63
N PHE A 418 5.18 -11.59 -20.95
CA PHE A 418 6.40 -12.23 -20.49
C PHE A 418 6.32 -12.58 -18.99
N ALA A 419 5.93 -11.63 -18.14
CA ALA A 419 5.84 -11.81 -16.69
C ALA A 419 4.77 -12.85 -16.28
N GLY A 420 3.68 -12.97 -17.07
CA GLY A 420 2.61 -13.93 -16.84
C GLY A 420 2.94 -15.37 -17.26
N ARG A 421 4.01 -15.62 -18.04
CA ARG A 421 4.41 -16.96 -18.42
C ARG A 421 5.04 -17.70 -17.23
N ILE A 422 4.82 -19.01 -17.16
CA ILE A 422 5.52 -19.86 -16.20
C ILE A 422 6.99 -19.93 -16.62
N PRO A 423 7.94 -19.56 -15.76
CA PRO A 423 9.37 -19.70 -16.10
C PRO A 423 9.74 -21.16 -16.35
N LYS A 424 10.59 -21.40 -17.37
CA LYS A 424 11.06 -22.75 -17.70
C LYS A 424 11.89 -23.41 -16.59
N ASP A 425 12.36 -22.58 -15.63
CA ASP A 425 13.23 -22.99 -14.53
C ASP A 425 12.45 -23.22 -13.22
N GLN A 426 11.13 -23.23 -13.26
CA GLN A 426 10.24 -23.64 -12.17
C GLN A 426 9.74 -25.07 -12.43
#